data_e94b1155c120c1ff88807709de654aff
#
_entry.id   e94b1155c120c1ff88807709de654aff
#
_cell.length_a   1.000
_cell.length_b   1.000
_cell.length_c   1.000
_cell.angle_alpha   90.00
_cell.angle_beta   90.00
_cell.angle_gamma   90.00
#
_symmetry.space_group_name_H-M   'P 1'
#
loop_
_entity.id
_entity.type
_entity.pdbx_description
1 polymer ?
#
loop_
_entity_poly.entity_id
_entity_poly.type
_entity_poly.pdbx_seq_one_letter_code
_entity_poly.pdbx_strand_id
1 'polypeptide(L)'
;MQDHYLKSPMISEEISNQVNRLVNQLDQIKYISKSGFWLSTEELVILLNLESSFVGRLNLKIASQDQNYSFVWRNFECRLVERLFSQGLWVISDRQDLLPSPVLNSSQEFTNSLAINERQPSSDKSNKGFLIDVSPKEIIPTPYALIDDFLSPSQLSELLSYSINKYPEFVSTINSANDPDYRRSLYLPHFPEFSDLMISLVRKITPQIISHLRIDNFEIGAIESQLTAHNHGNYYKIHNDSGSPDTDTRVLTYVYYYHREPKGFTGGELVIYNSKIENGCYVADDSHKAIQPTNNTIVFFPSYCMHEVLPVTCPSEYFTDSRFTINGWVRHI
;
A
#
# COMPACT_ATOMS: atom_id res chain seq x y z
N MET A 1 -11.88 26.44 -64.62
CA MET A 1 -11.90 26.71 -63.17
C MET A 1 -11.65 25.40 -62.48
N GLN A 2 -10.43 25.16 -62.03
CA GLN A 2 -10.05 23.96 -61.29
C GLN A 2 -9.99 24.34 -59.83
N ASP A 3 -10.86 23.73 -59.06
CA ASP A 3 -10.91 23.89 -57.60
C ASP A 3 -9.70 23.19 -56.98
N HIS A 4 -8.77 23.95 -56.45
CA HIS A 4 -7.73 23.47 -55.58
C HIS A 4 -8.30 23.33 -54.15
N TYR A 5 -8.79 22.15 -53.80
CA TYR A 5 -9.00 21.78 -52.42
C TYR A 5 -7.66 21.56 -51.76
N LEU A 6 -7.29 22.48 -50.85
CA LEU A 6 -6.20 22.37 -49.90
C LEU A 6 -6.52 21.17 -48.98
N LYS A 7 -5.87 20.02 -49.21
CA LYS A 7 -5.85 18.93 -48.25
C LYS A 7 -5.14 19.40 -46.99
N SER A 8 -5.87 19.51 -45.88
CA SER A 8 -5.27 19.61 -44.55
C SER A 8 -4.25 18.48 -44.36
N PRO A 9 -3.08 18.75 -43.78
CA PRO A 9 -2.13 17.69 -43.50
C PRO A 9 -2.78 16.68 -42.55
N MET A 10 -2.98 15.43 -43.01
CA MET A 10 -3.36 14.33 -42.15
C MET A 10 -2.23 14.16 -41.14
N ILE A 11 -2.51 14.47 -39.87
CA ILE A 11 -1.64 14.07 -38.75
C ILE A 11 -1.48 12.56 -38.84
N SER A 12 -0.25 12.05 -38.97
CA SER A 12 -0.06 10.61 -39.07
C SER A 12 -0.63 9.90 -37.83
N GLU A 13 -1.18 8.73 -38.01
CA GLU A 13 -1.75 7.92 -36.92
C GLU A 13 -0.76 7.76 -35.75
N GLU A 14 0.51 7.70 -36.06
CA GLU A 14 1.61 7.62 -35.09
C GLU A 14 1.70 8.90 -34.20
N ILE A 15 1.58 10.08 -34.80
CA ILE A 15 1.55 11.36 -34.07
C ILE A 15 0.31 11.43 -33.17
N SER A 16 -0.85 11.02 -33.68
CA SER A 16 -2.09 10.96 -32.91
C SER A 16 -1.95 10.05 -31.68
N ASN A 17 -1.36 8.86 -31.87
CA ASN A 17 -1.12 7.92 -30.77
C ASN A 17 -0.10 8.46 -29.74
N GLN A 18 0.94 9.17 -30.18
CA GLN A 18 1.89 9.83 -29.27
C GLN A 18 1.22 10.96 -28.47
N VAL A 19 0.38 11.76 -29.10
CA VAL A 19 -0.36 12.83 -28.42
C VAL A 19 -1.31 12.25 -27.38
N ASN A 20 -2.06 11.19 -27.72
CA ASN A 20 -2.97 10.54 -26.79
C ASN A 20 -2.23 9.94 -25.58
N ARG A 21 -1.07 9.30 -25.77
CA ARG A 21 -0.23 8.82 -24.67
C ARG A 21 0.22 9.97 -23.76
N LEU A 22 0.62 11.09 -24.33
CA LEU A 22 1.05 12.25 -23.55
C LEU A 22 -0.12 12.87 -22.77
N VAL A 23 -1.31 12.96 -23.34
CA VAL A 23 -2.51 13.46 -22.66
C VAL A 23 -2.83 12.58 -21.47
N ASN A 24 -2.88 11.26 -21.66
CA ASN A 24 -3.13 10.31 -20.58
C ASN A 24 -2.09 10.41 -19.46
N GLN A 25 -0.82 10.57 -19.80
CA GLN A 25 0.26 10.78 -18.82
C GLN A 25 0.05 12.08 -18.03
N LEU A 26 -0.28 13.18 -18.68
CA LEU A 26 -0.53 14.46 -18.03
C LEU A 26 -1.75 14.40 -17.09
N ASP A 27 -2.81 13.68 -17.48
CA ASP A 27 -4.00 13.50 -16.66
C ASP A 27 -3.69 12.67 -15.41
N GLN A 28 -2.88 11.62 -15.54
CA GLN A 28 -2.38 10.84 -14.40
C GLN A 28 -1.56 11.70 -13.43
N ILE A 29 -0.60 12.48 -13.94
CA ILE A 29 0.23 13.37 -13.12
C ILE A 29 -0.64 14.42 -12.41
N LYS A 30 -1.63 14.99 -13.10
CA LYS A 30 -2.55 15.96 -12.53
C LYS A 30 -3.45 15.34 -11.44
N TYR A 31 -3.86 14.10 -11.62
CA TYR A 31 -4.56 13.35 -10.58
C TYR A 31 -3.68 13.16 -9.35
N ILE A 32 -2.44 12.69 -9.54
CA ILE A 32 -1.47 12.45 -8.46
C ILE A 32 -1.14 13.76 -7.73
N SER A 33 -0.93 14.87 -8.45
CA SER A 33 -0.62 16.18 -7.83
C SER A 33 -1.73 16.68 -6.91
N LYS A 34 -2.99 16.33 -7.21
CA LYS A 34 -4.16 16.68 -6.38
C LYS A 34 -4.43 15.72 -5.25
N SER A 35 -4.03 14.46 -5.42
CA SER A 35 -4.25 13.41 -4.41
C SER A 35 -3.27 13.47 -3.24
N GLY A 36 -2.14 14.17 -3.39
CA GLY A 36 -1.08 14.25 -2.38
C GLY A 36 -0.30 12.94 -2.21
N PHE A 37 -0.38 12.01 -3.16
CA PHE A 37 0.40 10.78 -3.13
C PHE A 37 1.90 11.05 -3.11
N TRP A 38 2.61 10.28 -2.31
CA TRP A 38 4.07 10.22 -2.34
C TRP A 38 4.49 9.11 -3.30
N LEU A 39 5.43 9.45 -4.17
CA LEU A 39 5.99 8.53 -5.15
C LEU A 39 7.40 8.14 -4.72
N SER A 40 7.75 6.88 -4.87
CA SER A 40 9.16 6.46 -4.84
C SER A 40 9.91 7.07 -6.02
N THR A 41 11.24 7.07 -5.96
CA THR A 41 12.05 7.56 -7.09
C THR A 41 11.76 6.78 -8.38
N GLU A 42 11.54 5.48 -8.28
CA GLU A 42 11.23 4.62 -9.43
C GLU A 42 9.87 4.94 -10.04
N GLU A 43 8.83 5.07 -9.22
CA GLU A 43 7.50 5.48 -9.68
C GLU A 43 7.52 6.85 -10.33
N LEU A 44 8.26 7.81 -9.76
CA LEU A 44 8.45 9.13 -10.34
C LEU A 44 9.14 9.05 -11.71
N VAL A 45 10.19 8.25 -11.84
CA VAL A 45 10.94 8.04 -13.09
C VAL A 45 10.02 7.48 -14.17
N ILE A 46 9.24 6.46 -13.86
CA ILE A 46 8.29 5.83 -14.79
C ILE A 46 7.19 6.80 -15.18
N LEU A 47 6.55 7.43 -14.19
CA LEU A 47 5.45 8.37 -14.41
C LEU A 47 5.83 9.55 -15.30
N LEU A 48 7.02 10.11 -15.09
CA LEU A 48 7.51 11.26 -15.83
C LEU A 48 8.31 10.87 -17.08
N ASN A 49 8.56 9.59 -17.32
CA ASN A 49 9.40 9.04 -18.40
C ASN A 49 10.77 9.75 -18.44
N LEU A 50 11.48 9.70 -17.30
CA LEU A 50 12.77 10.39 -17.16
C LEU A 50 13.90 9.58 -17.79
N GLU A 51 14.82 10.27 -18.44
CA GLU A 51 16.01 9.65 -19.05
C GLU A 51 17.00 9.14 -18.00
N SER A 52 17.71 8.04 -18.31
CA SER A 52 18.68 7.42 -17.40
C SER A 52 19.75 8.38 -16.87
N SER A 53 20.16 9.35 -17.69
CA SER A 53 21.09 10.42 -17.30
C SER A 53 20.52 11.34 -16.19
N PHE A 54 19.22 11.56 -16.21
CA PHE A 54 18.52 12.36 -15.18
C PHE A 54 18.34 11.54 -13.90
N VAL A 55 18.01 10.25 -14.02
CA VAL A 55 17.90 9.32 -12.89
C VAL A 55 19.21 9.24 -12.10
N GLY A 56 20.35 9.15 -12.79
CA GLY A 56 21.66 9.19 -12.14
C GLY A 56 21.87 10.47 -11.29
N ARG A 57 21.43 11.63 -11.78
CA ARG A 57 21.48 12.89 -11.00
C ARG A 57 20.54 12.89 -9.80
N LEU A 58 19.32 12.33 -9.94
CA LEU A 58 18.39 12.20 -8.81
C LEU A 58 19.00 11.36 -7.69
N ASN A 59 19.58 10.21 -8.02
CA ASN A 59 20.22 9.32 -7.06
C ASN A 59 21.38 10.00 -6.33
N LEU A 60 22.20 10.78 -7.05
CA LEU A 60 23.25 11.59 -6.42
C LEU A 60 22.70 12.63 -5.47
N LYS A 61 21.57 13.27 -5.79
CA LYS A 61 20.91 14.26 -4.92
C LYS A 61 20.27 13.60 -3.70
N ILE A 62 19.69 12.41 -3.86
CA ILE A 62 19.18 11.63 -2.73
C ILE A 62 20.35 11.28 -1.78
N ALA A 63 21.49 10.86 -2.31
CA ALA A 63 22.68 10.52 -1.52
C ALA A 63 23.35 11.72 -0.84
N SER A 64 23.24 12.93 -1.39
CA SER A 64 23.90 14.15 -0.90
C SER A 64 23.28 14.79 0.36
N GLN A 65 22.22 14.23 0.90
CA GLN A 65 21.49 14.74 2.08
C GLN A 65 20.90 16.16 1.95
N ASP A 66 20.73 16.67 0.73
CA ASP A 66 20.10 17.96 0.48
C ASP A 66 18.59 17.89 0.82
N GLN A 67 18.20 18.52 1.94
CA GLN A 67 16.85 18.34 2.55
C GLN A 67 15.71 19.00 1.76
N ASN A 68 16.00 19.88 0.78
CA ASN A 68 15.00 20.65 0.07
C ASN A 68 15.12 20.50 -1.45
N TYR A 69 15.59 19.35 -1.93
CA TYR A 69 15.75 19.18 -3.36
C TYR A 69 14.39 19.09 -4.07
N SER A 70 14.17 19.94 -5.04
CA SER A 70 13.06 19.85 -5.99
C SER A 70 13.54 20.10 -7.42
N PHE A 71 12.76 19.64 -8.38
CA PHE A 71 12.95 19.96 -9.79
C PHE A 71 11.60 20.18 -10.45
N VAL A 72 11.62 20.88 -11.58
CA VAL A 72 10.40 21.17 -12.35
C VAL A 72 10.36 20.27 -13.57
N TRP A 73 9.26 19.56 -13.76
CA TRP A 73 8.95 18.82 -14.96
C TRP A 73 7.65 19.39 -15.57
N ARG A 74 7.76 20.04 -16.74
CA ARG A 74 6.67 20.82 -17.36
C ARG A 74 6.10 21.85 -16.37
N ASN A 75 4.81 21.76 -16.03
CA ASN A 75 4.14 22.64 -15.07
C ASN A 75 4.08 22.07 -13.65
N PHE A 76 4.74 20.95 -13.39
CA PHE A 76 4.71 20.30 -12.09
C PHE A 76 6.04 20.48 -11.37
N GLU A 77 5.97 20.76 -10.09
CA GLU A 77 7.12 20.73 -9.18
C GLU A 77 7.17 19.36 -8.49
N CYS A 78 8.29 18.66 -8.64
CA CYS A 78 8.57 17.39 -7.98
C CYS A 78 9.52 17.67 -6.83
N ARG A 79 9.05 17.54 -5.59
CA ARG A 79 9.81 17.83 -4.37
C ARG A 79 10.12 16.55 -3.61
N LEU A 80 11.38 16.37 -3.25
CA LEU A 80 11.82 15.31 -2.34
C LEU A 80 11.33 15.64 -0.93
N VAL A 81 10.51 14.76 -0.36
CA VAL A 81 9.90 14.96 0.95
C VAL A 81 10.66 14.19 2.02
N GLU A 82 11.01 12.94 1.71
CA GLU A 82 11.67 12.05 2.66
C GLU A 82 12.65 11.14 1.92
N ARG A 83 13.62 10.61 2.67
CA ARG A 83 14.58 9.63 2.19
C ARG A 83 14.43 8.37 3.01
N LEU A 84 14.14 7.29 2.33
CA LEU A 84 14.13 5.96 2.91
C LEU A 84 15.31 5.17 2.31
N PHE A 85 16.40 5.05 3.08
CA PHE A 85 17.64 4.37 2.67
C PHE A 85 18.25 4.96 1.37
N SER A 86 18.21 4.22 0.27
CA SER A 86 18.72 4.65 -1.04
C SER A 86 17.66 5.29 -1.96
N GLN A 87 16.40 5.32 -1.53
CA GLN A 87 15.28 5.86 -2.31
C GLN A 87 14.77 7.18 -1.74
N GLY A 88 14.26 8.03 -2.62
CA GLY A 88 13.55 9.25 -2.24
C GLY A 88 12.05 9.07 -2.32
N LEU A 89 11.31 9.70 -1.42
CA LEU A 89 9.87 9.89 -1.53
C LEU A 89 9.57 11.31 -2.06
N TRP A 90 8.73 11.38 -3.07
CA TRP A 90 8.49 12.58 -3.85
C TRP A 90 7.02 12.98 -3.83
N VAL A 91 6.76 14.27 -3.74
CA VAL A 91 5.44 14.88 -3.96
C VAL A 91 5.47 15.67 -5.25
N ILE A 92 4.42 15.53 -6.05
CA ILE A 92 4.17 16.33 -7.23
C ILE A 92 3.12 17.40 -6.89
N SER A 93 3.40 18.66 -7.23
CA SER A 93 2.47 19.79 -7.08
C SER A 93 2.29 20.46 -8.42
N ASP A 94 1.06 20.82 -8.79
CA ASP A 94 0.79 21.63 -9.98
C ASP A 94 1.18 23.08 -9.67
N ARG A 95 2.06 23.66 -10.49
CA ARG A 95 2.52 25.05 -10.29
C ARG A 95 1.42 26.08 -10.53
N GLN A 96 0.35 25.71 -11.22
CA GLN A 96 -0.81 26.59 -11.36
C GLN A 96 -1.56 26.76 -10.04
N ASP A 97 -1.55 25.75 -9.20
CA ASP A 97 -2.16 25.79 -7.85
C ASP A 97 -1.28 26.56 -6.84
N LEU A 98 0.01 26.79 -7.17
CA LEU A 98 0.97 27.52 -6.33
C LEU A 98 1.04 29.02 -6.65
N LEU A 99 0.46 29.47 -7.77
CA LEU A 99 0.39 30.90 -8.12
C LEU A 99 -0.83 31.52 -7.42
N PRO A 100 -0.70 32.74 -6.82
CA PRO A 100 -1.86 33.44 -6.33
C PRO A 100 -2.81 33.66 -7.52
N SER A 101 -4.09 33.37 -7.33
CA SER A 101 -5.12 33.59 -8.36
C SER A 101 -4.98 34.97 -8.93
N PRO A 102 -5.00 35.17 -10.29
CA PRO A 102 -4.96 36.49 -10.86
C PRO A 102 -6.17 37.27 -10.36
N VAL A 103 -5.90 38.35 -9.66
CA VAL A 103 -6.93 39.34 -9.29
C VAL A 103 -7.50 39.89 -10.60
N LEU A 104 -8.67 39.46 -10.98
CA LEU A 104 -9.45 40.06 -12.04
C LEU A 104 -9.81 41.50 -11.60
N ASN A 105 -9.00 42.46 -12.05
CA ASN A 105 -9.36 43.85 -12.01
C ASN A 105 -10.54 44.10 -12.97
N SER A 106 -11.75 44.05 -12.43
CA SER A 106 -12.88 44.73 -13.09
C SER A 106 -12.86 46.18 -12.67
N SER A 107 -12.45 47.02 -13.62
CA SER A 107 -12.53 48.48 -13.55
C SER A 107 -13.97 48.97 -13.62
N GLN A 108 -14.16 50.10 -12.93
CA GLN A 108 -15.28 51.07 -12.96
C GLN A 108 -16.46 50.74 -12.04
N GLU A 109 -16.92 51.62 -11.18
CA GLU A 109 -17.12 53.07 -11.28
C GLU A 109 -17.12 53.76 -9.91
N PHE A 110 -16.76 55.04 -9.95
CA PHE A 110 -16.82 56.04 -8.90
C PHE A 110 -18.21 56.24 -8.28
N THR A 111 -18.30 56.44 -6.96
CA THR A 111 -18.88 57.69 -6.40
C THR A 111 -18.61 57.81 -4.89
N ASN A 112 -18.32 59.05 -4.51
CA ASN A 112 -18.04 59.60 -3.19
C ASN A 112 -19.04 59.24 -2.08
N SER A 113 -18.57 59.03 -0.84
CA SER A 113 -18.98 59.94 0.25
C SER A 113 -18.17 59.66 1.52
N LEU A 114 -17.63 60.73 2.07
CA LEU A 114 -16.95 60.87 3.37
C LEU A 114 -17.87 60.63 4.56
N ALA A 115 -17.38 59.90 5.58
CA ALA A 115 -17.63 60.25 7.00
C ALA A 115 -16.66 59.56 7.91
N ILE A 116 -15.84 60.33 8.60
CA ILE A 116 -14.96 60.01 9.71
C ILE A 116 -15.81 59.72 10.96
N ASN A 117 -15.49 58.67 11.74
CA ASN A 117 -15.58 58.76 13.19
C ASN A 117 -14.69 57.70 13.88
N GLU A 118 -13.74 58.21 14.63
CA GLU A 118 -12.90 57.54 15.60
C GLU A 118 -13.75 57.07 16.79
N ARG A 119 -13.44 55.87 17.30
CA ARG A 119 -13.42 55.54 18.75
C ARG A 119 -12.73 54.18 18.99
N GLN A 120 -11.63 54.21 19.73
CA GLN A 120 -11.03 53.07 20.50
C GLN A 120 -11.52 53.15 21.95
N PRO A 121 -11.13 52.15 22.81
CA PRO A 121 -11.15 50.71 22.74
C PRO A 121 -12.00 50.07 23.87
N SER A 122 -12.39 48.83 23.76
CA SER A 122 -12.68 48.01 24.95
C SER A 122 -12.26 46.57 24.70
N SER A 123 -11.43 46.13 25.63
CA SER A 123 -10.97 44.75 25.84
C SER A 123 -12.12 43.77 25.97
N ASP A 124 -12.09 42.70 25.19
CA ASP A 124 -12.61 41.42 25.69
C ASP A 124 -11.87 40.25 25.02
N LYS A 125 -11.20 39.47 25.88
CA LYS A 125 -10.53 38.24 25.54
C LYS A 125 -11.60 37.15 25.48
N SER A 126 -12.00 36.75 24.29
CA SER A 126 -12.64 35.47 24.10
C SER A 126 -11.86 34.66 23.08
N ASN A 127 -11.15 33.64 23.57
CA ASN A 127 -10.56 32.56 22.82
C ASN A 127 -11.65 31.92 21.95
N LYS A 128 -11.75 32.37 20.70
CA LYS A 128 -12.40 31.56 19.65
C LYS A 128 -11.33 30.64 19.08
N GLY A 129 -11.30 29.42 19.62
CA GLY A 129 -10.59 28.34 18.97
C GLY A 129 -11.01 28.26 17.49
N PHE A 130 -10.03 28.28 16.62
CA PHE A 130 -10.18 27.91 15.22
C PHE A 130 -10.71 26.46 15.23
N LEU A 131 -12.00 26.29 14.97
CA LEU A 131 -12.52 25.01 14.54
C LEU A 131 -11.95 24.79 13.13
N ILE A 132 -10.87 24.03 13.05
CA ILE A 132 -10.43 23.42 11.81
C ILE A 132 -11.58 22.53 11.39
N ASP A 133 -12.26 22.90 10.32
CA ASP A 133 -13.24 22.04 9.65
C ASP A 133 -12.47 20.83 9.11
N VAL A 134 -12.42 19.76 9.92
CA VAL A 134 -11.83 18.49 9.51
C VAL A 134 -12.90 17.84 8.64
N SER A 135 -12.85 18.07 7.32
CA SER A 135 -13.58 17.21 6.39
C SER A 135 -13.34 15.74 6.76
N PRO A 136 -14.38 14.89 6.73
CA PRO A 136 -14.21 13.48 7.08
C PRO A 136 -13.04 12.91 6.25
N LYS A 137 -12.00 12.44 6.93
CA LYS A 137 -10.87 11.77 6.25
C LYS A 137 -11.46 10.60 5.47
N GLU A 138 -11.23 10.58 4.16
CA GLU A 138 -11.74 9.52 3.31
C GLU A 138 -11.10 8.20 3.74
N ILE A 139 -11.93 7.27 4.21
CA ILE A 139 -11.48 5.93 4.59
C ILE A 139 -11.39 5.10 3.30
N ILE A 140 -10.23 4.53 3.06
CA ILE A 140 -9.96 3.64 1.94
C ILE A 140 -10.12 2.21 2.42
N PRO A 141 -11.20 1.49 2.03
CA PRO A 141 -11.39 0.11 2.41
C PRO A 141 -10.28 -0.78 1.85
N THR A 142 -9.72 -1.63 2.69
CA THR A 142 -8.72 -2.62 2.24
C THR A 142 -9.43 -3.77 1.52
N PRO A 143 -9.11 -4.03 0.25
CA PRO A 143 -9.65 -5.16 -0.47
C PRO A 143 -9.01 -6.47 0.02
N TYR A 144 -9.80 -7.52 0.11
CA TYR A 144 -9.33 -8.87 0.38
C TYR A 144 -10.16 -9.90 -0.36
N ALA A 145 -9.60 -11.08 -0.60
CA ALA A 145 -10.29 -12.21 -1.20
C ALA A 145 -10.16 -13.43 -0.30
N LEU A 146 -11.24 -14.19 -0.14
CA LEU A 146 -11.30 -15.44 0.60
C LEU A 146 -11.66 -16.58 -0.34
N ILE A 147 -11.00 -17.73 -0.18
CA ILE A 147 -11.30 -18.97 -0.90
C ILE A 147 -11.33 -20.09 0.11
N ASP A 148 -12.50 -20.68 0.26
CA ASP A 148 -12.70 -21.86 1.08
C ASP A 148 -12.33 -23.13 0.30
N ASP A 149 -12.10 -24.24 1.01
CA ASP A 149 -11.75 -25.55 0.44
C ASP A 149 -10.57 -25.50 -0.55
N PHE A 150 -9.54 -24.73 -0.17
CA PHE A 150 -8.40 -24.43 -1.06
C PHE A 150 -7.55 -25.65 -1.41
N LEU A 151 -7.30 -26.53 -0.45
CA LEU A 151 -6.66 -27.82 -0.67
C LEU A 151 -7.72 -28.93 -0.74
N SER A 152 -7.40 -30.00 -1.45
CA SER A 152 -8.21 -31.21 -1.39
C SER A 152 -8.19 -31.82 0.03
N PRO A 153 -9.21 -32.59 0.43
CA PRO A 153 -9.23 -33.22 1.76
C PRO A 153 -8.01 -34.10 2.06
N SER A 154 -7.44 -34.77 1.05
CA SER A 154 -6.21 -35.55 1.22
C SER A 154 -4.99 -34.68 1.49
N GLN A 155 -4.80 -33.61 0.68
CA GLN A 155 -3.71 -32.66 0.86
C GLN A 155 -3.77 -31.95 2.23
N LEU A 156 -4.96 -31.56 2.67
CA LEU A 156 -5.18 -30.98 4.00
C LEU A 156 -4.78 -31.95 5.13
N SER A 157 -5.23 -33.22 5.05
CA SER A 157 -4.91 -34.25 6.04
C SER A 157 -3.42 -34.56 6.08
N GLU A 158 -2.77 -34.64 4.91
CA GLU A 158 -1.34 -34.85 4.77
C GLU A 158 -0.53 -33.68 5.35
N LEU A 159 -0.91 -32.43 5.04
CA LEU A 159 -0.28 -31.23 5.56
C LEU A 159 -0.39 -31.13 7.08
N LEU A 160 -1.56 -31.43 7.64
CA LEU A 160 -1.75 -31.42 9.10
C LEU A 160 -0.88 -32.49 9.77
N SER A 161 -0.88 -33.70 9.24
CA SER A 161 -0.05 -34.80 9.75
C SER A 161 1.45 -34.46 9.63
N TYR A 162 1.86 -33.89 8.51
CA TYR A 162 3.23 -33.42 8.29
C TYR A 162 3.65 -32.39 9.34
N SER A 163 2.82 -31.37 9.56
CA SER A 163 3.12 -30.31 10.51
C SER A 163 3.25 -30.83 11.95
N ILE A 164 2.39 -31.74 12.34
CA ILE A 164 2.44 -32.38 13.67
C ILE A 164 3.71 -33.20 13.83
N ASN A 165 4.06 -34.03 12.83
CA ASN A 165 5.25 -34.84 12.87
C ASN A 165 6.56 -34.02 12.88
N LYS A 166 6.53 -32.82 12.27
CA LYS A 166 7.66 -31.89 12.22
C LYS A 166 7.77 -30.99 13.47
N TYR A 167 6.93 -31.17 14.49
CA TYR A 167 6.97 -30.35 15.70
C TYR A 167 8.37 -30.12 16.28
N PRO A 168 9.26 -31.11 16.40
CA PRO A 168 10.60 -30.90 16.95
C PRO A 168 11.49 -29.97 16.13
N GLU A 169 11.14 -29.72 14.85
CA GLU A 169 11.88 -28.86 13.93
C GLU A 169 11.35 -27.41 13.92
N PHE A 170 10.21 -27.14 14.58
CA PHE A 170 9.70 -25.79 14.71
C PHE A 170 10.55 -24.96 15.67
N VAL A 171 10.82 -23.73 15.29
CA VAL A 171 11.61 -22.77 16.07
C VAL A 171 10.80 -21.52 16.35
N SER A 172 11.13 -20.82 17.45
CA SER A 172 10.50 -19.55 17.78
C SER A 172 10.82 -18.50 16.72
N THR A 173 9.80 -17.70 16.36
CA THR A 173 10.01 -16.55 15.47
C THR A 173 10.86 -15.50 16.16
N ILE A 174 11.88 -15.02 15.44
CA ILE A 174 12.67 -13.86 15.83
C ILE A 174 12.25 -12.73 14.86
N ASN A 175 11.87 -11.58 15.39
CA ASN A 175 11.60 -10.43 14.54
C ASN A 175 12.86 -9.61 14.28
N SER A 176 12.87 -8.87 13.18
CA SER A 176 13.98 -7.99 12.78
C SER A 176 14.22 -6.83 13.78
N ALA A 177 13.23 -6.50 14.60
CA ALA A 177 13.29 -5.42 15.58
C ALA A 177 13.86 -5.86 16.95
N ASN A 178 14.16 -7.15 17.16
CA ASN A 178 14.56 -7.74 18.44
C ASN A 178 13.58 -7.41 19.61
N ASP A 179 12.33 -7.10 19.30
CA ASP A 179 11.27 -6.91 20.31
C ASP A 179 10.55 -8.23 20.55
N PRO A 180 10.78 -8.91 21.68
CA PRO A 180 10.15 -10.21 21.97
C PRO A 180 8.62 -10.10 22.14
N ASP A 181 8.11 -8.89 22.35
CA ASP A 181 6.70 -8.61 22.51
C ASP A 181 5.99 -8.16 21.22
N TYR A 182 6.68 -8.22 20.08
CA TYR A 182 6.10 -7.84 18.79
C TYR A 182 5.41 -9.02 18.09
N ARG A 183 6.02 -10.21 18.15
CA ARG A 183 5.48 -11.45 17.58
C ARG A 183 5.82 -12.64 18.46
N ARG A 184 4.84 -13.49 18.72
CA ARG A 184 5.04 -14.79 19.36
C ARG A 184 4.39 -15.87 18.49
N SER A 185 5.19 -16.72 17.91
CA SER A 185 4.75 -17.88 17.14
C SER A 185 5.92 -18.84 16.94
N LEU A 186 5.62 -20.04 16.45
CA LEU A 186 6.63 -20.97 15.95
C LEU A 186 6.58 -20.97 14.42
N TYR A 187 7.71 -21.26 13.78
CA TYR A 187 7.74 -21.49 12.33
C TYR A 187 8.64 -22.67 12.00
N LEU A 188 8.33 -23.34 10.89
CA LEU A 188 9.14 -24.42 10.34
C LEU A 188 10.04 -23.85 9.24
N PRO A 189 11.38 -23.85 9.44
CA PRO A 189 12.31 -23.23 8.48
C PRO A 189 12.37 -23.91 7.12
N HIS A 190 12.09 -25.23 7.07
CA HIS A 190 12.23 -26.03 5.86
C HIS A 190 11.06 -27.01 5.72
N PHE A 191 10.24 -26.83 4.66
CA PHE A 191 9.06 -27.67 4.38
C PHE A 191 8.79 -27.75 2.86
N PRO A 192 9.77 -28.24 2.06
CA PRO A 192 9.72 -28.14 0.59
C PRO A 192 8.50 -28.82 -0.01
N GLU A 193 8.03 -29.94 0.56
CA GLU A 193 6.93 -30.74 0.03
C GLU A 193 5.63 -29.93 -0.08
N PHE A 194 5.37 -29.07 0.91
CA PHE A 194 4.16 -28.23 0.95
C PHE A 194 4.42 -26.80 0.51
N SER A 195 5.63 -26.28 0.65
CA SER A 195 5.95 -24.96 0.11
C SER A 195 5.83 -24.94 -1.41
N ASP A 196 6.36 -25.96 -2.10
CA ASP A 196 6.29 -26.06 -3.56
C ASP A 196 4.85 -26.22 -4.05
N LEU A 197 4.05 -27.05 -3.37
CA LEU A 197 2.62 -27.17 -3.64
C LEU A 197 1.92 -25.82 -3.50
N MET A 198 2.10 -25.15 -2.37
CA MET A 198 1.45 -23.86 -2.09
C MET A 198 1.88 -22.79 -3.10
N ILE A 199 3.18 -22.66 -3.38
CA ILE A 199 3.72 -21.73 -4.38
C ILE A 199 3.09 -21.96 -5.75
N SER A 200 2.97 -23.23 -6.16
CA SER A 200 2.36 -23.60 -7.45
C SER A 200 0.88 -23.18 -7.52
N LEU A 201 0.10 -23.48 -6.47
CA LEU A 201 -1.32 -23.13 -6.41
C LEU A 201 -1.53 -21.61 -6.35
N VAL A 202 -0.75 -20.90 -5.52
CA VAL A 202 -0.81 -19.44 -5.40
C VAL A 202 -0.43 -18.79 -6.74
N ARG A 203 0.64 -19.22 -7.40
CA ARG A 203 1.04 -18.70 -8.72
C ARG A 203 -0.08 -18.82 -9.74
N LYS A 204 -0.76 -19.96 -9.76
CA LYS A 204 -1.85 -20.24 -10.70
C LYS A 204 -3.06 -19.31 -10.49
N ILE A 205 -3.40 -18.99 -9.24
CA ILE A 205 -4.58 -18.18 -8.93
C ILE A 205 -4.30 -16.67 -8.88
N THR A 206 -3.06 -16.26 -8.69
CA THR A 206 -2.65 -14.85 -8.54
C THR A 206 -3.24 -13.92 -9.61
N PRO A 207 -3.26 -14.25 -10.93
CA PRO A 207 -3.85 -13.34 -11.92
C PRO A 207 -5.33 -13.03 -11.67
N GLN A 208 -6.10 -14.01 -11.19
CA GLN A 208 -7.53 -13.83 -10.86
C GLN A 208 -7.69 -12.99 -9.60
N ILE A 209 -6.82 -13.21 -8.59
CA ILE A 209 -6.82 -12.44 -7.34
C ILE A 209 -6.47 -10.98 -7.61
N ILE A 210 -5.43 -10.69 -8.38
CA ILE A 210 -5.02 -9.33 -8.78
C ILE A 210 -6.21 -8.61 -9.43
N SER A 211 -6.87 -9.25 -10.41
CA SER A 211 -8.03 -8.69 -11.08
C SER A 211 -9.20 -8.43 -10.11
N HIS A 212 -9.48 -9.38 -9.20
CA HIS A 212 -10.56 -9.24 -8.22
C HIS A 212 -10.30 -8.12 -7.21
N LEU A 213 -9.06 -7.99 -6.72
CA LEU A 213 -8.65 -6.95 -5.78
C LEU A 213 -8.39 -5.60 -6.45
N ARG A 214 -8.45 -5.53 -7.79
CA ARG A 214 -8.14 -4.34 -8.59
C ARG A 214 -6.72 -3.81 -8.36
N ILE A 215 -5.78 -4.73 -8.14
CA ILE A 215 -4.35 -4.42 -8.09
C ILE A 215 -3.85 -4.30 -9.53
N ASP A 216 -2.96 -3.34 -9.78
CA ASP A 216 -2.34 -3.19 -11.09
C ASP A 216 -1.57 -4.46 -11.49
N ASN A 217 -1.62 -4.79 -12.78
CA ASN A 217 -0.92 -5.96 -13.29
C ASN A 217 0.60 -5.79 -13.12
N PHE A 218 1.24 -6.82 -12.61
CA PHE A 218 2.70 -6.89 -12.48
C PHE A 218 3.22 -8.24 -12.95
N GLU A 219 4.50 -8.29 -13.30
CA GLU A 219 5.18 -9.54 -13.62
C GLU A 219 5.51 -10.29 -12.34
N ILE A 220 4.95 -11.52 -12.20
CA ILE A 220 5.08 -12.33 -11.00
C ILE A 220 6.51 -12.88 -10.89
N GLY A 221 7.24 -12.38 -9.92
CA GLY A 221 8.57 -12.82 -9.55
C GLY A 221 8.56 -14.03 -8.60
N ALA A 222 9.34 -13.94 -7.53
CA ALA A 222 9.38 -14.97 -6.50
C ALA A 222 8.07 -15.02 -5.70
N ILE A 223 7.69 -16.21 -5.26
CA ILE A 223 6.63 -16.42 -4.28
C ILE A 223 7.26 -17.05 -3.05
N GLU A 224 7.11 -16.39 -1.93
CA GLU A 224 7.60 -16.85 -0.63
C GLU A 224 6.53 -17.68 0.07
N SER A 225 6.96 -18.59 0.94
CA SER A 225 6.06 -19.43 1.74
C SER A 225 6.67 -19.71 3.10
N GLN A 226 5.90 -19.55 4.17
CA GLN A 226 6.32 -19.77 5.55
C GLN A 226 5.24 -20.53 6.32
N LEU A 227 5.58 -21.71 6.84
CA LEU A 227 4.68 -22.47 7.70
C LEU A 227 4.84 -22.03 9.15
N THR A 228 3.74 -21.58 9.78
CA THR A 228 3.74 -21.11 11.17
C THR A 228 2.69 -21.81 12.02
N ALA A 229 2.95 -21.89 13.31
CA ALA A 229 2.02 -22.37 14.31
C ALA A 229 1.85 -21.32 15.41
N HIS A 230 0.60 -20.99 15.71
CA HIS A 230 0.24 -20.13 16.83
C HIS A 230 -0.51 -20.96 17.87
N ASN A 231 0.03 -21.05 19.08
CA ASN A 231 -0.57 -21.75 20.21
C ASN A 231 -1.03 -20.73 21.26
N HIS A 232 -1.34 -21.16 22.47
CA HIS A 232 -1.84 -20.33 23.54
C HIS A 232 -0.95 -19.08 23.79
N GLY A 233 -1.58 -17.89 23.83
CA GLY A 233 -0.90 -16.62 24.01
C GLY A 233 -0.05 -16.14 22.84
N ASN A 234 -0.07 -16.83 21.69
CA ASN A 234 0.66 -16.40 20.50
C ASN A 234 -0.14 -15.34 19.71
N TYR A 235 0.57 -14.40 19.11
CA TYR A 235 0.02 -13.25 18.38
C TYR A 235 1.06 -12.63 17.45
N TYR A 236 0.63 -11.66 16.62
CA TYR A 236 1.51 -10.80 15.86
C TYR A 236 0.91 -9.39 15.82
N LYS A 237 1.62 -8.39 16.39
CA LYS A 237 1.16 -7.00 16.44
C LYS A 237 1.03 -6.39 15.05
N ILE A 238 0.35 -5.25 15.00
CA ILE A 238 0.07 -4.51 13.77
C ILE A 238 1.34 -4.22 12.98
N HIS A 239 1.33 -4.56 11.68
CA HIS A 239 2.44 -4.40 10.74
C HIS A 239 1.92 -4.40 9.31
N ASN A 240 2.79 -4.11 8.36
CA ASN A 240 2.61 -4.43 6.95
C ASN A 240 3.75 -5.36 6.49
N ASP A 241 3.58 -5.96 5.33
CA ASP A 241 4.53 -6.96 4.81
C ASP A 241 5.50 -6.42 3.76
N SER A 242 5.36 -5.15 3.34
CA SER A 242 6.17 -4.49 2.31
C SER A 242 6.89 -3.23 2.81
N GLY A 243 7.03 -3.07 4.13
CA GLY A 243 7.55 -1.85 4.76
C GLY A 243 9.07 -1.74 4.90
N SER A 244 9.85 -2.65 4.30
CA SER A 244 11.32 -2.61 4.38
C SER A 244 11.96 -2.89 3.01
N PRO A 245 13.22 -2.47 2.77
CA PRO A 245 13.90 -2.69 1.50
C PRO A 245 13.95 -4.15 1.05
N ASP A 246 14.01 -5.08 2.00
CA ASP A 246 14.04 -6.52 1.68
C ASP A 246 12.65 -7.06 1.30
N THR A 247 11.60 -6.28 1.55
CA THR A 247 10.19 -6.67 1.36
C THR A 247 9.41 -5.78 0.42
N ASP A 248 10.01 -4.71 -0.12
CA ASP A 248 9.38 -3.70 -0.97
C ASP A 248 8.80 -4.24 -2.27
N THR A 249 9.35 -5.35 -2.78
CA THR A 249 8.84 -6.05 -3.97
C THR A 249 7.62 -6.94 -3.68
N ARG A 250 7.19 -7.08 -2.42
CA ARG A 250 6.00 -7.83 -2.04
C ARG A 250 4.74 -7.04 -2.40
N VAL A 251 3.92 -7.59 -3.29
CA VAL A 251 2.68 -6.94 -3.76
C VAL A 251 1.45 -7.54 -3.11
N LEU A 252 1.44 -8.86 -2.96
CA LEU A 252 0.28 -9.60 -2.47
C LEU A 252 0.70 -10.53 -1.35
N THR A 253 0.02 -10.42 -0.21
CA THR A 253 0.13 -11.34 0.93
C THR A 253 -0.94 -12.40 0.84
N TYR A 254 -0.61 -13.63 1.19
CA TYR A 254 -1.58 -14.69 1.41
C TYR A 254 -1.39 -15.36 2.75
N VAL A 255 -2.49 -15.81 3.35
CA VAL A 255 -2.53 -16.59 4.59
C VAL A 255 -3.49 -17.75 4.42
N TYR A 256 -2.97 -18.96 4.37
CA TYR A 256 -3.75 -20.18 4.32
C TYR A 256 -3.87 -20.76 5.72
N TYR A 257 -5.12 -21.04 6.18
CA TYR A 257 -5.42 -21.58 7.52
C TYR A 257 -5.74 -23.05 7.47
N TYR A 258 -5.21 -23.78 8.44
CA TYR A 258 -5.59 -25.16 8.67
C TYR A 258 -5.42 -25.54 10.14
N HIS A 259 -6.21 -26.48 10.58
CA HIS A 259 -6.19 -27.01 11.94
C HIS A 259 -6.89 -28.35 12.01
N ARG A 260 -6.72 -29.06 13.11
CA ARG A 260 -7.48 -30.27 13.34
C ARG A 260 -8.97 -29.96 13.58
N GLU A 261 -9.81 -30.95 13.33
CA GLU A 261 -11.20 -30.94 13.74
C GLU A 261 -11.47 -31.95 14.88
N PRO A 262 -12.22 -31.59 15.92
CA PRO A 262 -12.77 -30.24 16.15
C PRO A 262 -11.68 -29.20 16.47
N LYS A 263 -11.94 -27.93 16.16
CA LYS A 263 -11.02 -26.81 16.40
C LYS A 263 -10.64 -26.70 17.88
N GLY A 264 -9.33 -26.77 18.19
CA GLY A 264 -8.79 -26.81 19.56
C GLY A 264 -8.49 -25.44 20.17
N PHE A 265 -8.77 -24.34 19.45
CA PHE A 265 -8.46 -22.95 19.87
C PHE A 265 -9.59 -21.97 19.54
N THR A 266 -9.53 -20.79 20.17
CA THR A 266 -10.33 -19.61 19.85
C THR A 266 -9.40 -18.41 19.68
N GLY A 267 -9.91 -17.31 19.14
CA GLY A 267 -9.08 -16.15 18.82
C GLY A 267 -8.20 -16.40 17.59
N GLY A 268 -7.13 -15.64 17.45
CA GLY A 268 -6.20 -15.76 16.33
C GLY A 268 -6.78 -15.23 15.02
N GLU A 269 -7.78 -14.35 15.07
CA GLU A 269 -8.30 -13.67 13.90
C GLU A 269 -7.19 -12.87 13.24
N LEU A 270 -7.19 -12.81 11.90
CA LEU A 270 -6.44 -11.85 11.13
C LEU A 270 -7.26 -10.57 11.02
N VAL A 271 -6.79 -9.50 11.63
CA VAL A 271 -7.41 -8.18 11.50
C VAL A 271 -6.69 -7.43 10.38
N ILE A 272 -7.45 -7.01 9.35
CA ILE A 272 -6.96 -6.18 8.25
C ILE A 272 -7.61 -4.80 8.41
N TYR A 273 -6.79 -3.77 8.55
CA TYR A 273 -7.24 -2.40 8.79
C TYR A 273 -7.53 -1.70 7.47
N ASN A 274 -8.60 -0.92 7.45
CA ASN A 274 -8.77 0.07 6.41
C ASN A 274 -7.69 1.13 6.54
N SER A 275 -7.40 1.83 5.46
CA SER A 275 -6.39 2.86 5.44
C SER A 275 -7.03 4.24 5.46
N LYS A 276 -6.35 5.21 6.05
CA LYS A 276 -6.61 6.64 5.89
C LYS A 276 -5.31 7.34 5.54
N ILE A 277 -5.40 8.51 4.94
CA ILE A 277 -4.23 9.31 4.63
C ILE A 277 -4.04 10.34 5.74
N GLU A 278 -2.93 10.25 6.46
CA GLU A 278 -2.51 11.23 7.46
C GLU A 278 -1.10 11.74 7.10
N ASN A 279 -0.98 13.06 6.93
CA ASN A 279 0.28 13.70 6.53
C ASN A 279 0.90 13.10 5.26
N GLY A 280 0.06 12.66 4.32
CA GLY A 280 0.50 12.04 3.07
C GLY A 280 0.92 10.56 3.17
N CYS A 281 0.77 9.94 4.33
CA CYS A 281 1.08 8.51 4.54
C CYS A 281 -0.19 7.68 4.73
N TYR A 282 -0.17 6.45 4.22
CA TYR A 282 -1.17 5.45 4.58
C TYR A 282 -0.95 5.02 6.03
N VAL A 283 -1.96 5.23 6.86
CA VAL A 283 -2.00 4.75 8.24
C VAL A 283 -3.24 3.89 8.45
N ALA A 284 -3.18 3.00 9.43
CA ALA A 284 -4.34 2.21 9.80
C ALA A 284 -5.46 3.13 10.30
N ASP A 285 -6.68 2.91 9.82
CA ASP A 285 -7.88 3.46 10.40
C ASP A 285 -8.38 2.55 11.54
N ASP A 286 -9.22 3.07 12.42
CA ASP A 286 -9.84 2.26 13.48
C ASP A 286 -10.82 1.22 12.92
N SER A 287 -11.36 1.47 11.72
CA SER A 287 -12.21 0.52 11.01
C SER A 287 -11.38 -0.62 10.40
N HIS A 288 -11.84 -1.83 10.62
CA HIS A 288 -11.12 -3.04 10.21
C HIS A 288 -12.05 -4.19 9.86
N LYS A 289 -11.49 -5.21 9.26
CA LYS A 289 -12.11 -6.50 9.04
C LYS A 289 -11.37 -7.58 9.80
N ALA A 290 -12.07 -8.26 10.72
CA ALA A 290 -11.55 -9.47 11.38
C ALA A 290 -11.94 -10.71 10.56
N ILE A 291 -10.92 -11.48 10.16
CA ILE A 291 -11.07 -12.71 9.39
C ILE A 291 -10.81 -13.89 10.32
N GLN A 292 -11.81 -14.75 10.43
CA GLN A 292 -11.71 -15.96 11.24
C GLN A 292 -10.73 -16.96 10.61
N PRO A 293 -9.87 -17.62 11.40
CA PRO A 293 -9.02 -18.70 10.93
C PRO A 293 -9.87 -19.97 10.71
N THR A 294 -10.57 -20.00 9.57
CA THR A 294 -11.40 -21.14 9.16
C THR A 294 -10.54 -22.22 8.53
N ASN A 295 -10.81 -23.49 8.85
CA ASN A 295 -10.06 -24.61 8.31
C ASN A 295 -10.12 -24.66 6.78
N ASN A 296 -9.00 -24.94 6.13
CA ASN A 296 -8.88 -25.05 4.67
C ASN A 296 -9.26 -23.78 3.89
N THR A 297 -9.06 -22.60 4.49
CA THR A 297 -9.37 -21.30 3.86
C THR A 297 -8.11 -20.52 3.60
N ILE A 298 -7.98 -19.89 2.43
CA ILE A 298 -6.90 -18.96 2.12
C ILE A 298 -7.46 -17.54 1.95
N VAL A 299 -6.76 -16.57 2.51
CA VAL A 299 -7.05 -15.15 2.33
C VAL A 299 -5.91 -14.47 1.58
N PHE A 300 -6.25 -13.53 0.69
CA PHE A 300 -5.32 -12.68 -0.04
C PHE A 300 -5.64 -11.23 0.21
N PHE A 301 -4.61 -10.39 0.37
CA PHE A 301 -4.73 -8.94 0.50
C PHE A 301 -3.42 -8.24 0.08
N PRO A 302 -3.45 -6.94 -0.28
CA PRO A 302 -2.24 -6.21 -0.66
C PRO A 302 -1.22 -6.15 0.48
N SER A 303 0.07 -6.37 0.19
CA SER A 303 1.13 -6.47 1.21
C SER A 303 1.38 -5.16 1.97
N TYR A 304 0.98 -4.01 1.41
CA TYR A 304 1.08 -2.71 2.08
C TYR A 304 0.04 -2.49 3.18
N CYS A 305 -1.02 -3.31 3.25
CA CYS A 305 -2.10 -3.14 4.20
C CYS A 305 -1.64 -3.46 5.62
N MET A 306 -1.99 -2.58 6.55
CA MET A 306 -1.74 -2.81 7.97
C MET A 306 -2.63 -3.93 8.48
N HIS A 307 -2.04 -4.89 9.17
CA HIS A 307 -2.76 -6.04 9.70
C HIS A 307 -2.09 -6.58 10.96
N GLU A 308 -2.82 -7.39 11.71
CA GLU A 308 -2.33 -8.08 12.90
C GLU A 308 -2.97 -9.46 13.07
N VAL A 309 -2.37 -10.29 13.90
CA VAL A 309 -2.96 -11.55 14.38
C VAL A 309 -3.29 -11.40 15.85
N LEU A 310 -4.58 -11.49 16.19
CA LEU A 310 -5.03 -11.42 17.58
C LEU A 310 -4.53 -12.61 18.40
N PRO A 311 -4.44 -12.48 19.73
CA PRO A 311 -3.99 -13.56 20.58
C PRO A 311 -4.83 -14.84 20.42
N VAL A 312 -4.14 -15.97 20.33
CA VAL A 312 -4.77 -17.29 20.30
C VAL A 312 -5.00 -17.77 21.71
N THR A 313 -6.16 -18.32 21.97
CA THR A 313 -6.48 -19.04 23.21
C THR A 313 -6.62 -20.54 22.91
N CYS A 314 -5.64 -21.33 23.34
CA CYS A 314 -5.61 -22.78 23.17
C CYS A 314 -5.53 -23.44 24.57
N PRO A 315 -6.66 -23.82 25.19
CA PRO A 315 -6.67 -24.27 26.58
C PRO A 315 -5.88 -25.54 26.86
N SER A 316 -5.72 -26.40 25.85
CA SER A 316 -4.93 -27.64 25.99
C SER A 316 -3.42 -27.37 25.95
N GLU A 317 -3.01 -26.30 25.33
CA GLU A 317 -1.62 -25.95 24.98
C GLU A 317 -0.91 -27.04 24.13
N TYR A 318 -1.61 -28.08 23.71
CA TYR A 318 -1.03 -29.12 22.84
C TYR A 318 -0.72 -28.50 21.46
N PHE A 319 0.48 -28.78 20.95
CA PHE A 319 0.89 -28.33 19.63
C PHE A 319 -0.09 -28.76 18.52
N THR A 320 -0.69 -29.95 18.64
CA THR A 320 -1.69 -30.47 17.72
C THR A 320 -2.95 -29.62 17.63
N ASP A 321 -3.21 -28.77 18.63
CA ASP A 321 -4.37 -27.90 18.75
C ASP A 321 -4.09 -26.49 18.29
N SER A 322 -2.88 -26.24 17.77
CA SER A 322 -2.45 -24.93 17.26
C SER A 322 -3.27 -24.47 16.06
N ARG A 323 -3.32 -23.15 15.91
CA ARG A 323 -3.69 -22.48 14.68
C ARG A 323 -2.50 -22.55 13.73
N PHE A 324 -2.53 -23.42 12.75
CA PHE A 324 -1.50 -23.49 11.71
C PHE A 324 -1.81 -22.57 10.56
N THR A 325 -0.78 -21.98 9.96
CA THR A 325 -0.88 -21.23 8.71
C THR A 325 0.29 -21.52 7.79
N ILE A 326 0.03 -21.46 6.47
CA ILE A 326 1.07 -21.19 5.50
C ILE A 326 0.81 -19.77 4.99
N ASN A 327 1.67 -18.85 5.37
CA ASN A 327 1.64 -17.47 4.90
C ASN A 327 2.79 -17.18 3.96
N GLY A 328 2.60 -16.24 3.06
CA GLY A 328 3.63 -15.90 2.10
C GLY A 328 3.28 -14.70 1.25
N TRP A 329 4.18 -14.42 0.32
CA TRP A 329 4.14 -13.17 -0.42
C TRP A 329 4.44 -13.41 -1.90
N VAL A 330 3.67 -12.75 -2.76
CA VAL A 330 3.95 -12.69 -4.19
C VAL A 330 4.72 -11.40 -4.46
N ARG A 331 5.91 -11.55 -5.01
CA ARG A 331 6.76 -10.42 -5.39
C ARG A 331 6.60 -10.07 -6.87
N HIS A 332 6.76 -8.80 -7.21
CA HIS A 332 7.05 -8.42 -8.59
C HIS A 332 8.54 -8.68 -8.91
N ILE A 333 8.87 -8.77 -10.21
CA ILE A 333 10.25 -8.85 -10.69
C ILE A 333 10.93 -7.49 -10.52
#